data_2d1ff5729521d8d3dd179d55ef9c502f
#
_entry.id   2d1ff5729521d8d3dd179d55ef9c502f
#
_cell.length_a   1.000
_cell.length_b   1.000
_cell.length_c   1.000
_cell.angle_alpha   90.00
_cell.angle_beta   90.00
_cell.angle_gamma   90.00
#
_symmetry.space_group_name_H-M   'P 1'
#
loop_
_entity.id
_entity.type
_entity.pdbx_description
1 polymer ?
#
loop_
_entity_poly.entity_id
_entity_poly.type
_entity_poly.pdbx_seq_one_letter_code
_entity_poly.pdbx_strand_id
1 'polypeptide(L)'
;GACGYLSCHDYAVHIIEEGADPGKCRVIDEETREKIFKAVGVEGETVYPRLPLVYCAAEWEHKETSAEYKGVQTCRAADLVAGGGMKCEYGCLGLSDCTIVCPFDALHMEKGLPRVDVEKCTGCGKCAEACPRDIIEMQDKKYEKLFYVACSSYDNIMRVREICGVGCIACGVCEKLSQGKLFKVTDNLAKADYSKQKSQKDFANIQPKCPTKVIKDI
;
A
#
# COMPACT_ATOMS: atom_id res chain seq x y z
N GLY A 1 -11.49 17.55 -0.48
CA GLY A 1 -10.80 16.97 0.65
C GLY A 1 -10.55 15.46 0.52
N ALA A 2 -9.99 14.85 1.53
CA ALA A 2 -9.67 13.40 1.55
C ALA A 2 -10.92 12.48 1.46
N CYS A 3 -12.09 13.01 1.76
CA CYS A 3 -13.38 12.31 1.67
C CYS A 3 -14.06 12.42 0.29
N GLY A 4 -13.46 13.12 -0.66
CA GLY A 4 -14.02 13.35 -2.01
C GLY A 4 -14.96 14.55 -2.13
N TYR A 5 -15.23 15.27 -1.05
CA TYR A 5 -16.06 16.47 -1.04
C TYR A 5 -15.22 17.74 -1.08
N LEU A 6 -15.79 18.86 -1.55
CA LEU A 6 -15.09 20.13 -1.72
C LEU A 6 -14.62 20.74 -0.39
N SER A 7 -15.44 20.60 0.66
CA SER A 7 -15.14 21.09 2.01
C SER A 7 -15.79 20.20 3.08
N CYS A 8 -15.41 20.41 4.36
CA CYS A 8 -16.08 19.74 5.48
C CYS A 8 -17.55 20.16 5.61
N HIS A 9 -17.87 21.41 5.27
CA HIS A 9 -19.24 21.91 5.24
C HIS A 9 -20.07 21.22 4.16
N ASP A 10 -19.54 21.14 2.95
CA ASP A 10 -20.15 20.43 1.81
C ASP A 10 -20.42 18.96 2.15
N TYR A 11 -19.45 18.29 2.77
CA TYR A 11 -19.63 16.91 3.24
C TYR A 11 -20.73 16.81 4.32
N ALA A 12 -20.80 17.74 5.25
CA ALA A 12 -21.84 17.73 6.29
C ALA A 12 -23.26 17.90 5.68
N VAL A 13 -23.41 18.77 4.68
CA VAL A 13 -24.68 18.94 3.94
C VAL A 13 -25.08 17.60 3.27
N HIS A 14 -24.16 16.95 2.57
CA HIS A 14 -24.44 15.67 1.93
C HIS A 14 -24.79 14.55 2.94
N ILE A 15 -24.19 14.57 4.14
CA ILE A 15 -24.59 13.61 5.19
C ILE A 15 -26.04 13.83 5.61
N ILE A 16 -26.45 15.09 5.79
CA ILE A 16 -27.77 15.43 6.32
C ILE A 16 -28.86 15.32 5.25
N GLU A 17 -28.63 15.82 4.05
CA GLU A 17 -29.63 15.93 3.00
C GLU A 17 -29.70 14.69 2.10
N GLU A 18 -28.57 14.05 1.84
CA GLU A 18 -28.48 12.93 0.89
C GLU A 18 -28.18 11.59 1.55
N GLY A 19 -27.98 11.55 2.88
CA GLY A 19 -27.65 10.33 3.61
C GLY A 19 -26.26 9.78 3.28
N ALA A 20 -25.31 10.64 2.92
CA ALA A 20 -23.93 10.21 2.68
C ALA A 20 -23.34 9.57 3.93
N ASP A 21 -22.57 8.49 3.74
CA ASP A 21 -21.93 7.75 4.83
C ASP A 21 -20.99 8.65 5.68
N PRO A 22 -21.28 8.89 6.97
CA PRO A 22 -20.44 9.70 7.85
C PRO A 22 -19.03 9.12 8.07
N GLY A 23 -18.84 7.83 7.80
CA GLY A 23 -17.57 7.12 7.91
C GLY A 23 -16.56 7.44 6.80
N LYS A 24 -16.94 8.15 5.73
CA LYS A 24 -16.02 8.54 4.64
C LYS A 24 -14.91 9.48 5.08
N CYS A 25 -15.10 10.28 6.15
CA CYS A 25 -14.05 11.15 6.67
C CYS A 25 -13.01 10.33 7.44
N ARG A 26 -11.79 10.24 6.90
CA ARG A 26 -10.67 9.49 7.49
C ARG A 26 -9.72 10.37 8.32
N VAL A 27 -9.94 11.69 8.33
CA VAL A 27 -9.07 12.68 8.98
C VAL A 27 -9.51 12.99 10.42
N ILE A 28 -10.79 12.79 10.74
CA ILE A 28 -11.31 13.01 12.09
C ILE A 28 -10.91 11.86 13.02
N ASP A 29 -10.69 12.21 14.30
CA ASP A 29 -10.49 11.25 15.37
C ASP A 29 -11.76 10.43 15.66
N GLU A 30 -11.60 9.34 16.39
CA GLU A 30 -12.68 8.41 16.67
C GLU A 30 -13.78 9.03 17.54
N GLU A 31 -13.41 9.88 18.51
CA GLU A 31 -14.36 10.58 19.39
C GLU A 31 -15.27 11.53 18.59
N THR A 32 -14.69 12.31 17.68
CA THR A 32 -15.44 13.20 16.78
C THR A 32 -16.33 12.40 15.83
N ARG A 33 -15.84 11.27 15.32
CA ARG A 33 -16.62 10.38 14.46
C ARG A 33 -17.84 9.82 15.19
N GLU A 34 -17.69 9.31 16.40
CA GLU A 34 -18.79 8.82 17.22
C GLU A 34 -19.84 9.91 17.50
N LYS A 35 -19.40 11.14 17.76
CA LYS A 35 -20.31 12.29 17.94
C LYS A 35 -21.12 12.56 16.66
N ILE A 36 -20.50 12.46 15.49
CA ILE A 36 -21.20 12.64 14.20
C ILE A 36 -22.23 11.52 14.00
N PHE A 37 -21.85 10.26 14.14
CA PHE A 37 -22.78 9.14 14.01
C PHE A 37 -23.97 9.28 14.95
N LYS A 38 -23.74 9.64 16.20
CA LYS A 38 -24.78 9.87 17.20
C LYS A 38 -25.68 11.06 16.84
N ALA A 39 -25.11 12.13 16.28
CA ALA A 39 -25.88 13.31 15.89
C ALA A 39 -26.77 13.04 14.66
N VAL A 40 -26.34 12.17 13.75
CA VAL A 40 -27.09 11.80 12.55
C VAL A 40 -28.05 10.62 12.79
N GLY A 41 -27.96 9.95 13.96
CA GLY A 41 -28.81 8.82 14.32
C GLY A 41 -28.50 7.53 13.52
N VAL A 42 -27.28 7.39 13.03
CA VAL A 42 -26.81 6.21 12.30
C VAL A 42 -25.92 5.39 13.22
N GLU A 43 -26.13 4.07 13.29
CA GLU A 43 -25.17 3.16 13.92
C GLU A 43 -23.96 3.03 13.00
N GLY A 44 -22.81 3.57 13.45
CA GLY A 44 -21.58 3.54 12.68
C GLY A 44 -20.89 2.19 12.76
N GLU A 45 -20.46 1.67 11.62
CA GLU A 45 -19.46 0.59 11.60
C GLU A 45 -18.11 1.09 12.11
N THR A 46 -17.36 0.21 12.77
CA THR A 46 -15.98 0.53 13.19
C THR A 46 -15.13 0.85 11.97
N VAL A 47 -14.75 2.11 11.81
CA VAL A 47 -13.91 2.57 10.70
C VAL A 47 -12.45 2.49 11.10
N TYR A 48 -11.74 1.53 10.53
CA TYR A 48 -10.31 1.40 10.75
C TYR A 48 -9.51 2.47 9.97
N PRO A 49 -8.41 2.98 10.53
CA PRO A 49 -7.46 3.79 9.75
C PRO A 49 -6.99 3.01 8.53
N ARG A 50 -6.80 3.69 7.40
CA ARG A 50 -6.24 3.07 6.19
C ARG A 50 -4.81 3.51 5.98
N LEU A 51 -3.96 2.57 5.60
CA LEU A 51 -2.56 2.85 5.28
C LEU A 51 -2.23 2.37 3.86
N PRO A 52 -1.36 3.10 3.14
CA PRO A 52 -0.85 2.66 1.86
C PRO A 52 0.21 1.57 2.07
N LEU A 53 0.00 0.41 1.49
CA LEU A 53 0.98 -0.66 1.38
C LEU A 53 1.71 -0.53 0.05
N VAL A 54 3.03 -0.47 0.09
CA VAL A 54 3.87 -0.34 -1.10
C VAL A 54 4.37 -1.71 -1.54
N TYR A 55 3.83 -2.24 -2.61
CA TYR A 55 4.17 -3.58 -3.11
C TYR A 55 5.49 -3.60 -3.90
N CYS A 56 6.54 -3.05 -3.29
CA CYS A 56 7.92 -3.17 -3.74
C CYS A 56 8.86 -3.05 -2.54
N ALA A 57 9.76 -4.02 -2.37
CA ALA A 57 10.79 -4.02 -1.32
C ALA A 57 12.19 -3.66 -1.87
N ALA A 58 12.33 -3.49 -3.19
CA ALA A 58 13.62 -3.28 -3.82
C ALA A 58 14.11 -1.84 -3.66
N GLU A 59 15.04 -1.61 -2.75
CA GLU A 59 15.84 -0.39 -2.67
C GLU A 59 16.75 -0.27 -3.90
N TRP A 60 17.41 0.87 -4.12
CA TRP A 60 18.24 1.08 -5.31
C TRP A 60 19.27 -0.03 -5.56
N GLU A 61 19.91 -0.53 -4.51
CA GLU A 61 20.91 -1.58 -4.57
C GLU A 61 20.37 -2.96 -5.03
N HIS A 62 19.05 -3.15 -4.96
CA HIS A 62 18.38 -4.39 -5.36
C HIS A 62 17.70 -4.30 -6.73
N LYS A 63 17.75 -3.11 -7.37
CA LYS A 63 17.11 -2.87 -8.66
C LYS A 63 18.09 -3.01 -9.78
N GLU A 64 17.78 -3.87 -10.74
CA GLU A 64 18.53 -3.98 -11.98
C GLU A 64 17.93 -3.06 -13.04
N THR A 65 18.81 -2.35 -13.75
CA THR A 65 18.42 -1.48 -14.85
C THR A 65 19.01 -1.97 -16.17
N SER A 66 18.32 -1.75 -17.27
CA SER A 66 18.78 -2.01 -18.64
C SER A 66 19.34 -0.74 -19.30
N ALA A 67 18.90 0.43 -18.83
CA ALA A 67 19.30 1.74 -19.34
C ALA A 67 19.16 2.80 -18.25
N GLU A 68 19.91 3.92 -18.40
CA GLU A 68 19.75 5.11 -17.57
C GLU A 68 18.62 5.98 -18.13
N TYR A 69 17.61 6.26 -17.33
CA TYR A 69 16.54 7.17 -17.70
C TYR A 69 16.96 8.63 -17.52
N LYS A 70 16.94 9.41 -18.60
CA LYS A 70 17.30 10.84 -18.62
C LYS A 70 16.15 11.77 -19.02
N GLY A 71 14.91 11.31 -18.88
CA GLY A 71 13.71 12.09 -19.19
C GLY A 71 13.21 12.94 -18.03
N VAL A 72 11.96 13.35 -18.13
CA VAL A 72 11.24 14.10 -17.08
C VAL A 72 11.17 13.26 -15.80
N GLN A 73 11.63 13.82 -14.69
CA GLN A 73 11.81 13.12 -13.41
C GLN A 73 10.47 12.93 -12.69
N THR A 74 9.55 12.19 -13.33
CA THR A 74 8.28 11.74 -12.75
C THR A 74 8.07 10.26 -13.04
N CYS A 75 7.40 9.55 -12.13
CA CYS A 75 7.09 8.13 -12.33
C CYS A 75 6.23 7.92 -13.58
N ARG A 76 5.25 8.80 -13.81
CA ARG A 76 4.36 8.73 -14.97
C ARG A 76 5.12 8.87 -16.28
N ALA A 77 6.06 9.83 -16.40
CA ALA A 77 6.85 10.01 -17.61
C ALA A 77 7.83 8.85 -17.82
N ALA A 78 8.49 8.40 -16.77
CA ALA A 78 9.44 7.29 -16.85
C ALA A 78 8.76 5.97 -17.23
N ASP A 79 7.56 5.71 -16.71
CA ASP A 79 6.82 4.49 -17.02
C ASP A 79 6.46 4.41 -18.51
N LEU A 80 6.09 5.53 -19.13
CA LEU A 80 5.81 5.64 -20.58
C LEU A 80 7.05 5.44 -21.45
N VAL A 81 8.25 5.66 -20.91
CA VAL A 81 9.51 5.55 -21.64
C VAL A 81 10.27 4.30 -21.18
N ALA A 82 9.90 3.16 -21.73
CA ALA A 82 10.51 1.86 -21.45
C ALA A 82 10.63 1.55 -19.94
N GLY A 83 9.60 1.91 -19.16
CA GLY A 83 9.58 1.68 -17.72
C GLY A 83 10.73 2.36 -16.96
N GLY A 84 11.22 3.49 -17.44
CA GLY A 84 12.36 4.19 -16.84
C GLY A 84 13.68 3.42 -16.89
N GLY A 85 13.81 2.48 -17.80
CA GLY A 85 15.00 1.61 -17.93
C GLY A 85 15.11 0.53 -16.86
N MET A 86 14.09 0.33 -16.05
CA MET A 86 14.06 -0.74 -15.01
C MET A 86 13.85 -2.10 -15.65
N LYS A 87 14.63 -3.13 -15.24
CA LYS A 87 14.39 -4.52 -15.70
C LYS A 87 13.11 -5.13 -15.12
N CYS A 88 12.69 -4.71 -13.93
CA CYS A 88 11.43 -5.10 -13.33
C CYS A 88 10.30 -4.19 -13.80
N GLU A 89 9.35 -4.71 -14.56
CA GLU A 89 8.19 -3.96 -15.08
C GLU A 89 7.17 -3.62 -13.99
N TYR A 90 7.20 -4.33 -12.87
CA TYR A 90 6.25 -4.20 -11.75
C TYR A 90 6.77 -3.32 -10.61
N GLY A 91 8.08 -3.04 -10.56
CA GLY A 91 8.70 -2.41 -9.40
C GLY A 91 8.52 -0.89 -9.31
N CYS A 92 8.77 -0.34 -8.13
CA CYS A 92 8.76 1.10 -7.90
C CYS A 92 9.85 1.80 -8.73
N LEU A 93 9.47 2.85 -9.46
CA LEU A 93 10.38 3.68 -10.26
C LEU A 93 11.24 4.62 -9.40
N GLY A 94 10.78 4.97 -8.20
CA GLY A 94 11.55 5.77 -7.26
C GLY A 94 11.60 7.28 -7.55
N LEU A 95 10.74 7.82 -8.44
CA LEU A 95 10.74 9.22 -8.87
C LEU A 95 9.72 10.11 -8.14
N SER A 96 9.21 9.67 -7.00
CA SER A 96 8.54 10.49 -5.98
C SER A 96 7.13 11.01 -6.29
N ASP A 97 6.45 10.63 -7.38
CA ASP A 97 5.10 11.15 -7.68
C ASP A 97 4.13 10.96 -6.49
N CYS A 98 4.20 9.80 -5.80
CA CYS A 98 3.35 9.51 -4.65
C CYS A 98 3.64 10.38 -3.42
N THR A 99 4.87 10.85 -3.24
CA THR A 99 5.24 11.73 -2.12
C THR A 99 4.86 13.18 -2.41
N ILE A 100 5.01 13.63 -3.66
CA ILE A 100 4.67 15.00 -4.09
C ILE A 100 3.17 15.29 -3.92
N VAL A 101 2.32 14.31 -4.19
CA VAL A 101 0.86 14.49 -4.08
C VAL A 101 0.32 14.35 -2.65
N CYS A 102 1.17 14.00 -1.68
CA CYS A 102 0.73 13.80 -0.29
C CYS A 102 0.51 15.16 0.42
N PRO A 103 -0.73 15.55 0.73
CA PRO A 103 -1.00 16.85 1.36
C PRO A 103 -0.67 16.88 2.85
N PHE A 104 -0.30 15.73 3.43
CA PHE A 104 -0.02 15.56 4.86
C PHE A 104 1.46 15.34 5.15
N ASP A 105 2.30 15.37 4.11
CA ASP A 105 3.74 15.04 4.23
C ASP A 105 3.99 13.71 4.98
N ALA A 106 3.10 12.74 4.71
CA ALA A 106 3.13 11.43 5.34
C ALA A 106 3.94 10.39 4.55
N LEU A 107 4.48 10.74 3.37
CA LEU A 107 5.36 9.90 2.59
C LEU A 107 6.66 10.63 2.27
N HIS A 108 7.77 9.96 2.45
CA HIS A 108 9.09 10.43 2.04
C HIS A 108 9.85 9.34 1.29
N MET A 109 10.78 9.73 0.42
CA MET A 109 11.60 8.77 -0.31
C MET A 109 12.82 8.38 0.52
N GLU A 110 13.04 7.08 0.66
CA GLU A 110 14.23 6.53 1.28
C GLU A 110 14.79 5.40 0.40
N LYS A 111 16.04 5.51 -0.03
CA LYS A 111 16.73 4.53 -0.87
C LYS A 111 15.93 4.08 -2.11
N GLY A 112 15.16 5.00 -2.70
CA GLY A 112 14.36 4.74 -3.89
C GLY A 112 13.02 4.07 -3.67
N LEU A 113 12.53 4.04 -2.42
CA LEU A 113 11.19 3.58 -2.06
C LEU A 113 10.45 4.62 -1.23
N PRO A 114 9.14 4.78 -1.39
CA PRO A 114 8.35 5.59 -0.49
C PRO A 114 8.19 4.89 0.86
N ARG A 115 8.48 5.62 1.95
CA ARG A 115 8.22 5.23 3.33
C ARG A 115 7.06 6.02 3.87
N VAL A 116 6.22 5.36 4.63
CA VAL A 116 4.99 5.94 5.19
C VAL A 116 5.19 6.30 6.65
N ASP A 117 4.95 7.55 6.99
CA ASP A 117 4.78 8.00 8.36
C ASP A 117 3.34 7.72 8.79
N VAL A 118 3.17 6.69 9.60
CA VAL A 118 1.85 6.18 10.01
C VAL A 118 1.08 7.20 10.86
N GLU A 119 1.81 8.05 11.62
CA GLU A 119 1.18 9.05 12.50
C GLU A 119 0.61 10.23 11.71
N LYS A 120 1.26 10.58 10.58
CA LYS A 120 0.79 11.66 9.69
C LYS A 120 -0.22 11.18 8.65
N CYS A 121 -0.24 9.87 8.35
CA CYS A 121 -1.05 9.33 7.26
C CYS A 121 -2.54 9.32 7.62
N THR A 122 -3.35 10.01 6.83
CA THR A 122 -4.81 10.06 6.99
C THR A 122 -5.56 9.02 6.14
N GLY A 123 -4.85 8.21 5.35
CA GLY A 123 -5.47 7.19 4.50
C GLY A 123 -6.25 7.73 3.30
N CYS A 124 -5.95 8.94 2.82
CA CYS A 124 -6.70 9.61 1.75
C CYS A 124 -6.61 8.96 0.35
N GLY A 125 -5.61 8.11 0.10
CA GLY A 125 -5.47 7.35 -1.15
C GLY A 125 -4.78 8.08 -2.31
N LYS A 126 -4.46 9.37 -2.22
CA LYS A 126 -3.84 10.13 -3.32
C LYS A 126 -2.53 9.55 -3.82
N CYS A 127 -1.74 8.93 -2.93
CA CYS A 127 -0.49 8.25 -3.31
C CYS A 127 -0.73 7.01 -4.17
N ALA A 128 -1.82 6.29 -3.93
CA ALA A 128 -2.23 5.14 -4.74
C ALA A 128 -2.67 5.60 -6.14
N GLU A 129 -3.50 6.65 -6.22
CA GLU A 129 -3.96 7.23 -7.50
C GLU A 129 -2.83 7.81 -8.36
N ALA A 130 -1.77 8.31 -7.70
CA ALA A 130 -0.62 8.90 -8.40
C ALA A 130 0.37 7.86 -8.93
N CYS A 131 0.30 6.61 -8.47
CA CYS A 131 1.24 5.58 -8.86
C CYS A 131 0.90 5.00 -10.26
N PRO A 132 1.73 5.21 -11.29
CA PRO A 132 1.42 4.71 -12.64
C PRO A 132 1.52 3.19 -12.76
N ARG A 133 2.13 2.52 -11.77
CA ARG A 133 2.29 1.05 -11.72
C ARG A 133 1.34 0.35 -10.77
N ASP A 134 0.40 1.06 -10.15
CA ASP A 134 -0.61 0.53 -9.22
C ASP A 134 -0.02 -0.34 -8.10
N ILE A 135 1.20 -0.03 -7.64
CA ILE A 135 1.89 -0.77 -6.59
C ILE A 135 1.64 -0.23 -5.18
N ILE A 136 0.72 0.70 -5.03
CA ILE A 136 0.31 1.24 -3.73
C ILE A 136 -1.17 0.94 -3.54
N GLU A 137 -1.48 0.11 -2.56
CA GLU A 137 -2.85 -0.27 -2.23
C GLU A 137 -3.22 0.19 -0.83
N MET A 138 -4.43 0.72 -0.68
CA MET A 138 -4.94 1.19 0.62
C MET A 138 -5.56 0.04 1.40
N GLN A 139 -4.98 -0.29 2.57
CA GLN A 139 -5.43 -1.38 3.42
C GLN A 139 -5.90 -0.87 4.78
N ASP A 140 -7.03 -1.40 5.28
CA ASP A 140 -7.54 -1.11 6.62
C ASP A 140 -6.62 -1.67 7.70
N LYS A 141 -6.17 -0.81 8.62
CA LYS A 141 -5.32 -1.18 9.75
C LYS A 141 -6.18 -1.65 10.93
N LYS A 142 -6.57 -2.91 10.91
CA LYS A 142 -7.33 -3.55 12.00
C LYS A 142 -6.46 -3.96 13.19
N TYR A 143 -5.16 -4.03 13.01
CA TYR A 143 -4.17 -4.46 14.01
C TYR A 143 -3.03 -3.46 14.09
N GLU A 144 -2.24 -3.53 15.16
CA GLU A 144 -1.10 -2.65 15.37
C GLU A 144 -0.12 -2.67 14.18
N LYS A 145 0.09 -3.85 13.59
CA LYS A 145 0.93 -4.04 12.41
C LYS A 145 0.17 -4.72 11.27
N LEU A 146 0.35 -4.21 10.08
CA LEU A 146 -0.07 -4.86 8.84
C LEU A 146 1.13 -5.53 8.17
N PHE A 147 1.02 -6.84 7.96
CA PHE A 147 2.04 -7.61 7.24
C PHE A 147 1.61 -7.86 5.80
N TYR A 148 2.50 -7.64 4.85
CA TYR A 148 2.22 -7.81 3.43
C TYR A 148 3.43 -8.32 2.66
N VAL A 149 3.20 -8.87 1.48
CA VAL A 149 4.27 -9.25 0.55
C VAL A 149 4.61 -8.03 -0.29
N ALA A 150 5.73 -7.39 -0.01
CA ALA A 150 6.17 -6.17 -0.69
C ALA A 150 6.75 -6.50 -2.08
N CYS A 151 5.92 -7.07 -2.96
CA CYS A 151 6.24 -7.38 -4.34
C CYS A 151 4.96 -7.43 -5.16
N SER A 152 5.02 -7.00 -6.40
CA SER A 152 3.93 -7.02 -7.39
C SER A 152 4.30 -7.78 -8.66
N SER A 153 5.49 -8.41 -8.72
CA SER A 153 5.94 -9.14 -9.90
C SER A 153 5.22 -10.47 -10.05
N TYR A 154 4.75 -10.74 -11.26
CA TYR A 154 4.21 -12.02 -11.70
C TYR A 154 5.23 -12.87 -12.49
N ASP A 155 6.48 -12.41 -12.56
CA ASP A 155 7.55 -13.13 -13.20
C ASP A 155 7.84 -14.46 -12.49
N ASN A 156 8.34 -15.45 -13.25
CA ASN A 156 8.79 -16.69 -12.66
C ASN A 156 10.06 -16.51 -11.80
N ILE A 157 10.35 -17.48 -10.95
CA ILE A 157 11.47 -17.45 -10.01
C ILE A 157 12.83 -17.14 -10.66
N MET A 158 13.09 -17.65 -11.87
CA MET A 158 14.36 -17.45 -12.57
C MET A 158 14.51 -15.98 -12.95
N ARG A 159 13.45 -15.40 -13.52
CA ARG A 159 13.43 -13.99 -13.90
C ARG A 159 13.53 -13.08 -12.69
N VAL A 160 12.76 -13.34 -11.62
CA VAL A 160 12.84 -12.52 -10.38
C VAL A 160 14.25 -12.51 -9.82
N ARG A 161 14.92 -13.66 -9.75
CA ARG A 161 16.31 -13.74 -9.24
C ARG A 161 17.33 -13.02 -10.11
N GLU A 162 17.07 -12.92 -11.41
CA GLU A 162 17.94 -12.18 -12.34
C GLU A 162 17.82 -10.66 -12.15
N ILE A 163 16.60 -10.15 -11.86
CA ILE A 163 16.31 -8.71 -11.94
C ILE A 163 16.05 -8.03 -10.58
N CYS A 164 15.93 -8.81 -9.50
CA CYS A 164 15.60 -8.27 -8.19
C CYS A 164 16.18 -9.13 -7.05
N GLY A 165 17.00 -8.52 -6.19
CA GLY A 165 17.62 -9.21 -5.05
C GLY A 165 16.65 -9.61 -3.93
N VAL A 166 15.44 -9.01 -3.88
CA VAL A 166 14.49 -9.15 -2.76
C VAL A 166 13.05 -9.46 -3.19
N GLY A 167 12.83 -9.78 -4.48
CA GLY A 167 11.49 -10.07 -5.01
C GLY A 167 10.86 -11.36 -4.46
N CYS A 168 9.55 -11.48 -4.58
CA CYS A 168 8.85 -12.72 -4.26
C CYS A 168 9.19 -13.81 -5.31
N ILE A 169 9.75 -14.91 -4.86
CA ILE A 169 10.12 -16.06 -5.73
C ILE A 169 9.06 -17.16 -5.73
N ALA A 170 7.86 -16.88 -5.26
CA ALA A 170 6.74 -17.82 -5.23
C ALA A 170 7.06 -19.20 -4.60
N CYS A 171 7.96 -19.23 -3.63
CA CYS A 171 8.47 -20.49 -3.04
C CYS A 171 7.44 -21.26 -2.20
N GLY A 172 6.27 -20.66 -1.91
CA GLY A 172 5.19 -21.28 -1.15
C GLY A 172 5.42 -21.44 0.34
N VAL A 173 6.56 -21.03 0.90
CA VAL A 173 6.88 -21.18 2.33
C VAL A 173 5.84 -20.48 3.21
N CYS A 174 5.46 -19.23 2.89
CA CYS A 174 4.45 -18.48 3.63
C CYS A 174 3.06 -19.12 3.55
N GLU A 175 2.66 -19.65 2.39
CA GLU A 175 1.41 -20.38 2.21
C GLU A 175 1.39 -21.65 3.03
N LYS A 176 2.45 -22.46 2.97
CA LYS A 176 2.57 -23.70 3.73
C LYS A 176 2.53 -23.43 5.24
N LEU A 177 3.26 -22.45 5.74
CA LEU A 177 3.29 -22.10 7.17
C LEU A 177 1.95 -21.55 7.66
N SER A 178 1.21 -20.86 6.82
CA SER A 178 -0.15 -20.38 7.13
C SER A 178 -1.24 -21.41 6.82
N GLN A 179 -0.89 -22.61 6.37
CA GLN A 179 -1.86 -23.65 5.93
C GLN A 179 -2.83 -23.11 4.86
N GLY A 180 -2.37 -22.23 3.98
CA GLY A 180 -3.17 -21.57 2.94
C GLY A 180 -4.22 -20.59 3.46
N LYS A 181 -4.16 -20.23 4.75
CA LYS A 181 -5.17 -19.34 5.36
C LYS A 181 -4.84 -17.87 5.23
N LEU A 182 -3.56 -17.49 5.45
CA LEU A 182 -3.14 -16.08 5.49
C LEU A 182 -2.39 -15.66 4.23
N PHE A 183 -1.69 -16.57 3.61
CA PHE A 183 -0.99 -16.35 2.35
C PHE A 183 -1.42 -17.39 1.34
N LYS A 184 -1.58 -16.94 0.09
CA LYS A 184 -1.83 -17.80 -1.05
C LYS A 184 -0.90 -17.41 -2.18
N VAL A 185 -0.29 -18.39 -2.83
CA VAL A 185 0.54 -18.18 -4.03
C VAL A 185 -0.32 -18.44 -5.25
N THR A 186 -0.46 -17.41 -6.08
CA THR A 186 -1.15 -17.45 -7.37
C THR A 186 -0.33 -16.66 -8.38
N ASP A 187 -0.23 -17.15 -9.61
CA ASP A 187 0.45 -16.45 -10.73
C ASP A 187 1.86 -15.96 -10.33
N ASN A 188 2.66 -16.84 -9.74
CA ASN A 188 4.03 -16.59 -9.27
C ASN A 188 4.16 -15.52 -8.18
N LEU A 189 3.09 -15.14 -7.50
CA LEU A 189 3.12 -14.13 -6.44
C LEU A 189 2.36 -14.60 -5.20
N ALA A 190 2.96 -14.46 -4.03
CA ALA A 190 2.26 -14.64 -2.76
C ALA A 190 1.47 -13.38 -2.41
N LYS A 191 0.20 -13.53 -2.03
CA LYS A 191 -0.67 -12.45 -1.55
C LYS A 191 -1.16 -12.76 -0.15
N ALA A 192 -1.30 -11.72 0.70
CA ALA A 192 -1.88 -11.84 2.02
C ALA A 192 -3.41 -11.74 1.96
N ASP A 193 -4.09 -12.58 2.74
CA ASP A 193 -5.55 -12.54 2.92
C ASP A 193 -5.89 -12.03 4.33
N TYR A 194 -6.14 -10.76 4.44
CA TYR A 194 -6.45 -10.11 5.73
C TYR A 194 -7.81 -10.49 6.29
N SER A 195 -8.73 -11.00 5.47
CA SER A 195 -10.07 -11.42 5.93
C SER A 195 -10.00 -12.60 6.90
N LYS A 196 -8.95 -13.40 6.80
CA LYS A 196 -8.71 -14.59 7.62
C LYS A 196 -7.77 -14.36 8.80
N GLN A 197 -7.22 -13.16 8.93
CA GLN A 197 -6.37 -12.80 10.06
C GLN A 197 -7.20 -12.73 11.34
N LYS A 198 -6.77 -13.45 12.38
CA LYS A 198 -7.41 -13.45 13.70
C LYS A 198 -6.57 -12.69 14.73
N SER A 199 -5.25 -12.66 14.55
CA SER A 199 -4.34 -11.95 15.44
C SER A 199 -3.10 -11.46 14.68
N GLN A 200 -2.40 -10.49 15.24
CA GLN A 200 -1.13 -10.00 14.72
C GLN A 200 -0.04 -11.08 14.71
N LYS A 201 -0.05 -11.99 15.69
CA LYS A 201 0.93 -13.07 15.81
C LYS A 201 0.89 -14.06 14.66
N ASP A 202 -0.25 -14.17 13.96
CA ASP A 202 -0.42 -15.08 12.82
C ASP A 202 0.58 -14.79 11.70
N PHE A 203 0.83 -13.51 11.40
CA PHE A 203 1.80 -13.10 10.38
C PHE A 203 3.23 -12.96 10.91
N ALA A 204 3.41 -12.49 12.14
CA ALA A 204 4.72 -12.21 12.74
C ALA A 204 5.63 -13.45 12.77
N ASN A 205 5.05 -14.63 12.94
CA ASN A 205 5.80 -15.90 12.95
C ASN A 205 6.23 -16.35 11.54
N ILE A 206 5.58 -15.85 10.48
CA ILE A 206 5.83 -16.23 9.09
C ILE A 206 6.85 -15.29 8.43
N GLN A 207 6.80 -14.00 8.75
CA GLN A 207 7.68 -12.97 8.18
C GLN A 207 9.17 -13.37 8.19
N PRO A 208 9.79 -13.80 9.32
CA PRO A 208 11.21 -14.11 9.37
C PRO A 208 11.60 -15.38 8.59
N LYS A 209 10.62 -16.19 8.19
CA LYS A 209 10.85 -17.42 7.42
C LYS A 209 10.87 -17.19 5.91
N CYS A 210 10.56 -15.97 5.46
CA CYS A 210 10.63 -15.62 4.04
C CYS A 210 12.09 -15.57 3.58
N PRO A 211 12.51 -16.40 2.59
CA PRO A 211 13.92 -16.49 2.18
C PRO A 211 14.43 -15.20 1.52
N THR A 212 13.58 -14.44 0.86
CA THR A 212 13.92 -13.15 0.23
C THR A 212 13.58 -11.95 1.12
N LYS A 213 13.05 -12.19 2.33
CA LYS A 213 12.66 -11.14 3.28
C LYS A 213 11.68 -10.10 2.67
N VAL A 214 10.89 -10.52 1.70
CA VAL A 214 9.93 -9.65 1.00
C VAL A 214 8.64 -9.41 1.79
N ILE A 215 8.38 -10.18 2.85
CA ILE A 215 7.26 -9.91 3.75
C ILE A 215 7.68 -8.77 4.68
N LYS A 216 6.96 -7.67 4.60
CA LYS A 216 7.19 -6.45 5.38
C LYS A 216 6.01 -6.19 6.30
N ASP A 217 6.21 -5.31 7.26
CA ASP A 217 5.19 -4.76 8.15
C ASP A 217 5.19 -3.23 8.13
N ILE A 218 4.07 -2.64 8.50
CA ILE A 218 3.86 -1.21 8.65
C ILE A 218 2.99 -0.93 9.88
#